data_33d1191df593eb08b920850734e44bac
#
_entry.id   33d1191df593eb08b920850734e44bac
#
_cell.length_a   1.000
_cell.length_b   1.000
_cell.length_c   1.000
_cell.angle_alpha   90.00
_cell.angle_beta   90.00
_cell.angle_gamma   90.00
#
_symmetry.space_group_name_H-M   'P 1'
#
loop_
_entity.id
_entity.type
_entity.pdbx_description
1 polymer ?
#
loop_
_entity_poly.entity_id
_entity_poly.type
_entity_poly.pdbx_seq_one_letter_code
_entity_poly.pdbx_strand_id
1 'polypeptide(L)'
;HEVMTYADEVIEAYYFSTSMGYTDTAEVWNPEEMENYGYLKKVCLNTPETDIDLSDEKTFLDYIRKPQTGFDSEIKYYRWSAQADFNGKEAGIRQILENRHSISPRNVIYYESNGKNETDSMADFGKLKGIEVEKRSASGSILTLRLSYEHGMVKVFSEYNIRKERGLSAANIAYQD
;
A
#
# COMPACT_ATOMS: atom_id res chain seq x y z
N HIS A 1 -7.87 -20.26 29.15
CA HIS A 1 -7.56 -19.66 27.85
C HIS A 1 -7.79 -18.17 27.96
N GLU A 2 -6.86 -17.36 27.48
CA GLU A 2 -6.97 -15.91 27.43
C GLU A 2 -7.35 -15.51 26.00
N VAL A 3 -8.18 -14.47 25.86
CA VAL A 3 -8.58 -13.87 24.59
C VAL A 3 -8.37 -12.37 24.67
N MET A 4 -8.08 -11.73 23.56
CA MET A 4 -8.00 -10.28 23.50
C MET A 4 -9.38 -9.69 23.24
N THR A 5 -9.72 -8.63 23.99
CA THR A 5 -10.99 -7.92 23.86
C THR A 5 -10.77 -6.44 23.66
N TYR A 6 -11.71 -5.79 23.00
CA TYR A 6 -11.81 -4.34 22.87
C TYR A 6 -13.29 -3.95 23.02
N ALA A 7 -13.59 -2.97 23.90
CA ALA A 7 -14.94 -2.57 24.24
C ALA A 7 -15.85 -3.77 24.64
N ASP A 8 -15.30 -4.69 25.44
CA ASP A 8 -15.93 -5.94 25.93
C ASP A 8 -16.25 -7.01 24.86
N GLU A 9 -15.88 -6.78 23.62
CA GLU A 9 -16.03 -7.74 22.53
C GLU A 9 -14.70 -8.44 22.19
N VAL A 10 -14.75 -9.72 21.79
CA VAL A 10 -13.56 -10.44 21.33
C VAL A 10 -13.13 -9.89 19.98
N ILE A 11 -11.85 -9.54 19.86
CA ILE A 11 -11.31 -8.96 18.64
C ILE A 11 -10.68 -9.97 17.70
N GLU A 12 -10.63 -9.64 16.41
CA GLU A 12 -9.72 -10.28 15.47
C GLU A 12 -8.30 -9.80 15.74
N ALA A 13 -7.40 -10.73 16.09
CA ALA A 13 -6.00 -10.42 16.34
C ALA A 13 -5.19 -10.48 15.06
N TYR A 14 -4.85 -9.33 14.51
CA TYR A 14 -3.94 -9.24 13.36
C TYR A 14 -2.50 -9.27 13.80
N TYR A 15 -1.65 -9.91 13.01
CA TYR A 15 -0.21 -9.97 13.23
C TYR A 15 0.56 -9.75 11.92
N PHE A 16 1.80 -9.32 12.05
CA PHE A 16 2.75 -9.16 10.96
C PHE A 16 4.13 -9.64 11.41
N SER A 17 4.97 -10.02 10.46
CA SER A 17 6.30 -10.54 10.75
C SER A 17 7.34 -9.43 10.95
N THR A 18 7.16 -8.29 10.30
CA THR A 18 8.13 -7.19 10.31
C THR A 18 7.41 -5.89 9.96
N SER A 19 7.67 -4.84 10.74
CA SER A 19 7.25 -3.48 10.44
C SER A 19 8.39 -2.70 9.81
N MET A 20 8.14 -1.48 9.37
CA MET A 20 9.18 -0.52 9.03
C MET A 20 9.46 0.49 10.16
N GLY A 21 8.87 0.27 11.33
CA GLY A 21 8.99 1.10 12.52
C GLY A 21 7.67 1.61 13.09
N TYR A 22 6.54 1.33 12.44
CA TYR A 22 5.19 1.64 12.91
C TYR A 22 4.23 0.48 12.65
N THR A 23 3.22 0.33 13.51
CA THR A 23 2.01 -0.43 13.17
C THR A 23 1.09 0.41 12.31
N ASP A 24 0.10 -0.20 11.68
CA ASP A 24 -0.89 0.48 10.85
C ASP A 24 -2.29 0.49 11.48
N THR A 25 -3.15 1.31 10.92
CA THR A 25 -4.59 1.34 11.23
C THR A 25 -5.36 0.44 10.25
N ALA A 26 -6.65 0.20 10.53
CA ALA A 26 -7.53 -0.57 9.64
C ALA A 26 -7.65 0.03 8.23
N GLU A 27 -7.33 1.31 8.04
CA GLU A 27 -7.36 2.00 6.74
C GLU A 27 -6.62 1.24 5.63
N VAL A 28 -5.55 0.51 5.98
CA VAL A 28 -4.76 -0.24 4.99
C VAL A 28 -5.47 -1.45 4.40
N TRP A 29 -6.47 -2.00 5.11
CA TRP A 29 -7.20 -3.19 4.67
C TRP A 29 -8.66 -2.90 4.38
N ASN A 30 -9.31 -2.13 5.25
CA ASN A 30 -10.75 -1.90 5.20
C ASN A 30 -11.12 -0.47 5.59
N PRO A 31 -10.90 0.51 4.69
CA PRO A 31 -11.14 1.92 4.99
C PRO A 31 -12.61 2.24 5.28
N GLU A 32 -13.56 1.42 4.80
CA GLU A 32 -14.99 1.63 5.00
C GLU A 32 -15.48 1.20 6.40
N GLU A 33 -14.71 0.36 7.09
CA GLU A 33 -15.09 -0.22 8.38
C GLU A 33 -14.15 0.17 9.53
N MET A 34 -13.44 1.27 9.41
CA MET A 34 -12.44 1.69 10.40
C MET A 34 -12.97 1.77 11.83
N GLU A 35 -14.26 2.14 12.00
CA GLU A 35 -14.90 2.24 13.32
C GLU A 35 -14.93 0.91 14.06
N ASN A 36 -15.07 -0.20 13.34
CA ASN A 36 -15.10 -1.55 13.92
C ASN A 36 -13.73 -2.01 14.42
N TYR A 37 -12.66 -1.35 13.99
CA TYR A 37 -11.27 -1.69 14.29
C TYR A 37 -10.54 -0.60 15.07
N GLY A 38 -11.23 0.12 15.94
CA GLY A 38 -10.66 1.22 16.74
C GLY A 38 -9.47 0.81 17.64
N TYR A 39 -9.22 -0.48 17.81
CA TYR A 39 -8.05 -1.04 18.48
C TYR A 39 -6.78 -1.11 17.60
N LEU A 40 -6.93 -1.06 16.28
CA LEU A 40 -5.80 -1.01 15.34
C LEU A 40 -5.34 0.45 15.21
N LYS A 41 -4.22 0.76 15.83
CA LYS A 41 -3.67 2.11 15.88
C LYS A 41 -2.26 2.14 15.33
N LYS A 42 -1.86 3.31 14.82
CA LYS A 42 -0.45 3.60 14.57
C LYS A 42 0.29 3.65 15.91
N VAL A 43 1.27 2.78 16.10
CA VAL A 43 2.16 2.73 17.25
C VAL A 43 3.60 2.73 16.75
N CYS A 44 4.45 3.57 17.36
CA CYS A 44 5.88 3.57 17.06
C CYS A 44 6.55 2.35 17.67
N LEU A 45 7.34 1.65 16.88
CA LEU A 45 8.14 0.50 17.26
C LEU A 45 9.65 0.81 17.28
N ASN A 46 10.02 2.07 17.05
CA ASN A 46 11.42 2.53 17.10
C ASN A 46 11.83 2.95 18.51
N THR A 47 13.14 3.00 18.71
CA THR A 47 13.77 3.50 19.95
C THR A 47 14.85 4.52 19.58
N PRO A 48 14.77 5.79 20.03
CA PRO A 48 13.67 6.35 20.83
C PRO A 48 12.35 6.43 20.04
N GLU A 49 11.25 6.41 20.78
CA GLU A 49 9.92 6.57 20.17
C GLU A 49 9.79 7.94 19.50
N THR A 50 9.24 7.95 18.30
CA THR A 50 8.98 9.15 17.49
C THR A 50 7.58 9.08 16.91
N ASP A 51 6.90 10.21 16.83
CA ASP A 51 5.62 10.31 16.13
C ASP A 51 5.80 11.17 14.87
N ILE A 52 6.03 10.48 13.74
CA ILE A 52 6.21 11.10 12.43
C ILE A 52 5.05 10.70 11.55
N ASP A 53 4.37 11.68 10.96
CA ASP A 53 3.36 11.41 9.93
C ASP A 53 4.08 11.09 8.61
N LEU A 54 3.93 9.86 8.12
CA LEU A 54 4.56 9.34 6.91
C LEU A 54 3.62 9.37 5.70
N SER A 55 2.53 10.12 5.75
CA SER A 55 1.58 10.23 4.63
C SER A 55 2.13 11.04 3.45
N ASP A 56 3.11 11.92 3.69
CA ASP A 56 3.83 12.64 2.65
C ASP A 56 4.98 11.82 2.09
N GLU A 57 5.07 11.70 0.75
CA GLU A 57 6.06 10.84 0.08
C GLU A 57 7.50 11.25 0.39
N LYS A 58 7.80 12.54 0.44
CA LYS A 58 9.15 13.02 0.75
C LYS A 58 9.52 12.69 2.20
N THR A 59 8.61 12.93 3.12
CA THR A 59 8.79 12.60 4.55
C THR A 59 9.00 11.09 4.72
N PHE A 60 8.21 10.27 4.02
CA PHE A 60 8.37 8.82 4.00
C PHE A 60 9.76 8.41 3.47
N LEU A 61 10.19 8.94 2.33
CA LEU A 61 11.50 8.62 1.74
C LEU A 61 12.65 9.03 2.64
N ASP A 62 12.57 10.21 3.26
CA ASP A 62 13.58 10.68 4.21
C ASP A 62 13.64 9.78 5.46
N TYR A 63 12.50 9.27 5.92
CA TYR A 63 12.41 8.36 7.05
C TYR A 63 12.96 6.96 6.72
N ILE A 64 12.52 6.36 5.60
CA ILE A 64 12.88 4.98 5.27
C ILE A 64 14.38 4.82 4.95
N ARG A 65 15.03 5.88 4.47
CA ARG A 65 16.47 5.91 4.14
C ARG A 65 17.36 6.07 5.38
N LYS A 66 16.83 6.58 6.49
CA LYS A 66 17.60 6.79 7.71
C LYS A 66 17.62 5.51 8.54
N PRO A 67 18.80 5.10 9.07
CA PRO A 67 18.86 4.02 10.04
C PRO A 67 17.95 4.30 11.24
N GLN A 68 17.22 3.31 11.67
CA GLN A 68 16.42 3.37 12.89
C GLN A 68 16.69 2.13 13.72
N THR A 69 16.61 2.28 15.03
CA THR A 69 16.67 1.17 15.98
C THR A 69 15.26 0.92 16.52
N GLY A 70 14.86 -0.32 16.69
CA GLY A 70 13.53 -0.67 17.18
C GLY A 70 13.36 -2.17 17.29
N PHE A 71 12.14 -2.61 17.58
CA PHE A 71 11.83 -4.03 17.78
C PHE A 71 12.21 -4.90 16.58
N ASP A 72 12.03 -4.39 15.37
CA ASP A 72 12.22 -5.15 14.13
C ASP A 72 13.56 -4.89 13.45
N SER A 73 14.41 -4.00 13.99
CA SER A 73 15.61 -3.51 13.30
C SER A 73 16.63 -4.60 12.96
N GLU A 74 16.65 -5.70 13.73
CA GLU A 74 17.55 -6.85 13.53
C GLU A 74 16.94 -7.94 12.62
N ILE A 75 15.68 -7.77 12.19
CA ILE A 75 15.01 -8.76 11.35
C ILE A 75 15.47 -8.61 9.90
N LYS A 76 15.78 -9.73 9.24
CA LYS A 76 16.29 -9.78 7.85
C LYS A 76 15.49 -8.95 6.85
N TYR A 77 14.18 -8.85 7.04
CA TYR A 77 13.28 -8.15 6.12
C TYR A 77 12.92 -6.73 6.58
N TYR A 78 13.57 -6.25 7.64
CA TYR A 78 13.39 -4.86 8.06
C TYR A 78 13.94 -3.92 7.00
N ARG A 79 13.08 -3.03 6.48
CA ARG A 79 13.43 -2.01 5.48
C ARG A 79 14.20 -2.57 4.27
N TRP A 80 13.86 -3.77 3.84
CA TRP A 80 14.42 -4.31 2.62
C TRP A 80 14.02 -3.46 1.41
N SER A 81 14.85 -3.44 0.38
CA SER A 81 14.58 -2.76 -0.88
C SER A 81 14.71 -3.74 -2.05
N ALA A 82 13.94 -3.50 -3.08
CA ALA A 82 14.06 -4.22 -4.35
C ALA A 82 13.89 -3.23 -5.50
N GLN A 83 14.61 -3.47 -6.57
CA GLN A 83 14.44 -2.74 -7.81
C GLN A 83 13.70 -3.62 -8.81
N ALA A 84 12.63 -3.12 -9.38
CA ALA A 84 11.85 -3.81 -10.40
C ALA A 84 11.98 -3.08 -11.74
N ASP A 85 12.33 -3.82 -12.79
CA ASP A 85 12.24 -3.32 -14.15
C ASP A 85 10.89 -3.75 -14.74
N PHE A 86 10.12 -2.78 -15.17
CA PHE A 86 8.79 -2.99 -15.77
C PHE A 86 8.84 -3.08 -17.30
N ASN A 87 10.00 -2.85 -17.91
CA ASN A 87 10.16 -2.96 -19.37
C ASN A 87 9.81 -4.38 -19.84
N GLY A 88 8.91 -4.48 -20.81
CA GLY A 88 8.45 -5.77 -21.34
C GLY A 88 7.48 -6.54 -20.43
N LYS A 89 7.12 -6.02 -19.25
CA LYS A 89 6.15 -6.65 -18.33
C LYS A 89 4.75 -6.05 -18.40
N GLU A 90 4.53 -5.09 -19.27
CA GLU A 90 3.25 -4.35 -19.39
C GLU A 90 2.05 -5.26 -19.58
N ALA A 91 2.17 -6.30 -20.43
CA ALA A 91 1.09 -7.25 -20.65
C ALA A 91 0.73 -8.03 -19.38
N GLY A 92 1.75 -8.43 -18.59
CA GLY A 92 1.52 -9.12 -17.31
C GLY A 92 0.86 -8.21 -16.27
N ILE A 93 1.31 -6.96 -16.18
CA ILE A 93 0.70 -5.94 -15.30
C ILE A 93 -0.76 -5.73 -15.68
N ARG A 94 -1.05 -5.53 -16.98
CA ARG A 94 -2.42 -5.37 -17.48
C ARG A 94 -3.29 -6.56 -17.11
N GLN A 95 -2.84 -7.78 -17.36
CA GLN A 95 -3.57 -9.01 -17.03
C GLN A 95 -3.89 -9.10 -15.54
N ILE A 96 -2.97 -8.71 -14.67
CA ILE A 96 -3.18 -8.69 -13.23
C ILE A 96 -4.25 -7.65 -12.87
N LEU A 97 -4.17 -6.43 -13.41
CA LEU A 97 -5.14 -5.36 -13.17
C LEU A 97 -6.54 -5.76 -13.62
N GLU A 98 -6.69 -6.36 -14.81
CA GLU A 98 -7.97 -6.85 -15.34
C GLU A 98 -8.56 -7.95 -14.45
N ASN A 99 -7.74 -8.92 -14.03
CA ASN A 99 -8.17 -9.96 -13.10
C ASN A 99 -8.61 -9.39 -11.75
N ARG A 100 -7.90 -8.37 -11.25
CA ARG A 100 -8.24 -7.72 -10.00
C ARG A 100 -9.51 -6.88 -10.11
N HIS A 101 -9.67 -6.13 -11.17
CA HIS A 101 -10.89 -5.38 -11.45
C HIS A 101 -12.10 -6.30 -11.49
N SER A 102 -12.01 -7.46 -12.16
CA SER A 102 -13.11 -8.41 -12.24
C SER A 102 -13.50 -9.01 -10.87
N ILE A 103 -12.54 -9.17 -9.95
CA ILE A 103 -12.77 -9.71 -8.60
C ILE A 103 -13.25 -8.61 -7.65
N SER A 104 -12.69 -7.42 -7.75
CA SER A 104 -12.91 -6.31 -6.83
C SER A 104 -12.88 -4.96 -7.57
N PRO A 105 -13.93 -4.62 -8.33
CA PRO A 105 -13.95 -3.41 -9.15
C PRO A 105 -13.84 -2.13 -8.33
N ARG A 106 -14.23 -2.15 -7.05
CA ARG A 106 -14.07 -1.00 -6.15
C ARG A 106 -12.60 -0.72 -5.78
N ASN A 107 -11.73 -1.73 -5.86
CA ASN A 107 -10.33 -1.61 -5.46
C ASN A 107 -9.37 -1.46 -6.65
N VAL A 108 -9.84 -1.63 -7.87
CA VAL A 108 -9.08 -1.36 -9.09
C VAL A 108 -10.00 -0.62 -10.03
N ILE A 109 -9.81 0.67 -10.17
CA ILE A 109 -10.69 1.54 -10.97
C ILE A 109 -9.92 2.07 -12.15
N TYR A 110 -10.57 2.03 -13.32
CA TYR A 110 -10.04 2.56 -14.57
C TYR A 110 -10.62 3.95 -14.83
N TYR A 111 -9.76 4.85 -15.29
CA TYR A 111 -10.15 6.22 -15.66
C TYR A 111 -9.71 6.53 -17.08
N GLU A 112 -10.53 7.27 -17.81
CA GLU A 112 -10.15 7.86 -19.09
C GLU A 112 -8.99 8.86 -18.92
N SER A 113 -8.43 9.32 -20.05
CA SER A 113 -7.27 10.23 -20.08
C SER A 113 -7.45 11.52 -19.28
N ASN A 114 -8.70 11.98 -19.12
CA ASN A 114 -9.01 13.16 -18.32
C ASN A 114 -8.91 12.94 -16.80
N GLY A 115 -8.80 11.68 -16.36
CA GLY A 115 -8.74 11.27 -14.97
C GLY A 115 -10.00 11.51 -14.14
N LYS A 116 -11.12 11.84 -14.80
CA LYS A 116 -12.39 12.18 -14.14
C LYS A 116 -13.48 11.15 -14.38
N ASN A 117 -13.51 10.59 -15.57
CA ASN A 117 -14.53 9.62 -15.96
C ASN A 117 -14.00 8.21 -15.72
N GLU A 118 -14.77 7.39 -15.02
CA GLU A 118 -14.51 5.96 -14.89
C GLU A 118 -14.91 5.23 -16.18
N THR A 119 -14.23 4.13 -16.45
CA THR A 119 -14.53 3.24 -17.57
C THR A 119 -14.41 1.78 -17.13
N ASP A 120 -15.11 0.88 -17.79
CA ASP A 120 -15.07 -0.56 -17.48
C ASP A 120 -13.96 -1.32 -18.24
N SER A 121 -13.23 -0.62 -19.11
CA SER A 121 -12.20 -1.24 -19.95
C SER A 121 -10.96 -0.39 -20.04
N MET A 122 -9.80 -1.04 -20.03
CA MET A 122 -8.51 -0.41 -20.32
C MET A 122 -7.96 -0.79 -21.71
N ALA A 123 -8.81 -1.31 -22.62
CA ALA A 123 -8.36 -1.82 -23.93
C ALA A 123 -7.56 -0.79 -24.72
N ASP A 124 -7.98 0.48 -24.70
CA ASP A 124 -7.41 1.57 -25.48
C ASP A 124 -6.40 2.42 -24.71
N PHE A 125 -5.94 1.98 -23.53
CA PHE A 125 -5.05 2.79 -22.68
C PHE A 125 -3.63 2.97 -23.25
N GLY A 126 -3.23 2.13 -24.20
CA GLY A 126 -1.89 2.21 -24.78
C GLY A 126 -0.81 1.69 -23.82
N LYS A 127 0.38 2.29 -23.88
CA LYS A 127 1.54 1.86 -23.08
C LYS A 127 1.52 2.45 -21.68
N LEU A 128 2.04 1.68 -20.74
CA LEU A 128 2.32 2.17 -19.38
C LEU A 128 3.41 3.25 -19.41
N LYS A 129 3.16 4.40 -18.80
CA LYS A 129 4.07 5.56 -18.73
C LYS A 129 4.72 5.71 -17.38
N GLY A 130 4.04 5.31 -16.31
CA GLY A 130 4.57 5.44 -14.96
C GLY A 130 3.69 4.79 -13.92
N ILE A 131 4.30 4.52 -12.78
CA ILE A 131 3.66 4.02 -11.58
C ILE A 131 4.06 4.95 -10.45
N GLU A 132 3.11 5.44 -9.67
CA GLU A 132 3.39 6.35 -8.58
C GLU A 132 2.48 6.10 -7.37
N VAL A 133 2.98 6.41 -6.20
CA VAL A 133 2.19 6.38 -4.96
C VAL A 133 1.39 7.67 -4.89
N GLU A 134 0.06 7.57 -4.92
CA GLU A 134 -0.84 8.73 -4.85
C GLU A 134 -1.21 9.05 -3.39
N LYS A 135 -1.34 8.03 -2.54
CA LYS A 135 -1.70 8.21 -1.12
C LYS A 135 -1.02 7.17 -0.24
N ARG A 136 -0.51 7.64 0.91
CA ARG A 136 -0.02 6.79 2.01
C ARG A 136 -0.85 6.98 3.27
N SER A 137 -0.85 5.97 4.14
CA SER A 137 -1.29 6.09 5.52
C SER A 137 -0.31 6.92 6.35
N ALA A 138 -0.73 7.39 7.51
CA ALA A 138 0.16 8.07 8.45
C ALA A 138 1.34 7.20 8.93
N SER A 139 1.24 5.88 8.79
CA SER A 139 2.32 4.91 9.07
C SER A 139 3.20 4.63 7.85
N GLY A 140 2.88 5.18 6.67
CA GLY A 140 3.64 5.08 5.43
C GLY A 140 3.21 3.98 4.47
N SER A 141 2.25 3.14 4.82
CA SER A 141 1.73 2.10 3.91
C SER A 141 0.99 2.72 2.72
N ILE A 142 1.15 2.12 1.55
CA ILE A 142 0.48 2.63 0.33
C ILE A 142 -1.01 2.34 0.40
N LEU A 143 -1.82 3.37 0.33
CA LEU A 143 -3.28 3.29 0.26
C LEU A 143 -3.80 3.36 -1.16
N THR A 144 -3.14 4.13 -2.02
CA THR A 144 -3.50 4.29 -3.43
C THR A 144 -2.26 4.29 -4.29
N LEU A 145 -2.21 3.38 -5.24
CA LEU A 145 -1.20 3.31 -6.29
C LEU A 145 -1.83 3.75 -7.61
N ARG A 146 -1.17 4.65 -8.33
CA ARG A 146 -1.60 5.13 -9.64
C ARG A 146 -0.68 4.58 -10.71
N LEU A 147 -1.27 3.97 -11.76
CA LEU A 147 -0.59 3.57 -12.97
C LEU A 147 -1.09 4.46 -14.11
N SER A 148 -0.19 5.24 -14.69
CA SER A 148 -0.48 6.16 -15.78
C SER A 148 -0.17 5.52 -17.13
N TYR A 149 -1.11 5.56 -18.05
CA TYR A 149 -1.00 5.06 -19.41
C TYR A 149 -1.07 6.20 -20.43
N GLU A 150 -0.83 5.91 -21.71
CA GLU A 150 -0.92 6.91 -22.80
C GLU A 150 -2.30 7.57 -22.87
N HIS A 151 -3.36 6.80 -22.71
CA HIS A 151 -4.74 7.23 -22.91
C HIS A 151 -5.67 6.90 -21.73
N GLY A 152 -5.12 6.74 -20.54
CA GLY A 152 -5.90 6.43 -19.34
C GLY A 152 -5.04 6.29 -18.10
N MET A 153 -5.69 5.96 -17.00
CA MET A 153 -5.02 5.61 -15.75
C MET A 153 -5.77 4.52 -14.99
N VAL A 154 -5.04 3.82 -14.15
CA VAL A 154 -5.61 2.84 -13.21
C VAL A 154 -5.23 3.24 -11.81
N LYS A 155 -6.21 3.26 -10.90
CA LYS A 155 -5.96 3.38 -9.47
C LYS A 155 -6.21 2.05 -8.78
N VAL A 156 -5.25 1.64 -7.98
CA VAL A 156 -5.33 0.43 -7.16
C VAL A 156 -5.39 0.86 -5.69
N PHE A 157 -6.43 0.44 -5.01
CA PHE A 157 -6.71 0.79 -3.62
C PHE A 157 -6.44 -0.39 -2.70
N SER A 158 -6.12 -0.09 -1.47
CA SER A 158 -5.74 -0.95 -0.35
C SER A 158 -4.37 -1.65 -0.50
N GLU A 159 -3.64 -1.71 0.59
CA GLU A 159 -2.33 -2.38 0.67
C GLU A 159 -2.40 -3.84 0.20
N TYR A 160 -3.46 -4.55 0.57
CA TYR A 160 -3.64 -5.95 0.20
C TYR A 160 -3.70 -6.17 -1.33
N ASN A 161 -4.43 -5.33 -2.06
CA ASN A 161 -4.51 -5.43 -3.50
C ASN A 161 -3.20 -5.03 -4.16
N ILE A 162 -2.58 -3.95 -3.70
CA ILE A 162 -1.28 -3.47 -4.18
C ILE A 162 -0.21 -4.55 -4.01
N ARG A 163 -0.13 -5.19 -2.85
CA ARG A 163 0.83 -6.25 -2.56
C ARG A 163 0.60 -7.52 -3.40
N LYS A 164 -0.65 -7.84 -3.75
CA LYS A 164 -0.97 -8.99 -4.60
C LYS A 164 -0.63 -8.79 -6.07
N GLU A 165 -0.37 -7.58 -6.51
CA GLU A 165 0.23 -7.32 -7.81
C GLU A 165 1.64 -7.92 -7.82
N ARG A 166 1.78 -9.13 -8.36
CA ARG A 166 3.02 -9.94 -8.30
C ARG A 166 4.22 -9.17 -8.83
N GLY A 167 5.19 -8.94 -7.97
CA GLY A 167 6.42 -8.17 -8.24
C GLY A 167 6.52 -6.89 -7.41
N LEU A 168 5.43 -6.45 -6.80
CA LEU A 168 5.38 -5.35 -5.85
C LEU A 168 5.21 -5.96 -4.45
N SER A 169 6.20 -6.70 -3.97
CA SER A 169 6.07 -7.57 -2.79
C SER A 169 6.16 -6.85 -1.45
N ALA A 170 5.99 -5.52 -1.41
CA ALA A 170 5.93 -4.80 -0.14
C ALA A 170 5.07 -3.54 -0.23
N ALA A 171 4.23 -3.35 0.77
CA ALA A 171 3.46 -2.13 1.01
C ALA A 171 4.33 -0.85 1.14
N ASN A 172 5.63 -1.02 1.27
CA ASN A 172 6.61 0.03 1.53
C ASN A 172 7.47 0.34 0.30
N ILE A 173 6.92 0.24 -0.89
CA ILE A 173 7.63 0.61 -2.12
C ILE A 173 7.92 2.10 -2.10
N ALA A 174 9.19 2.45 -2.11
CA ALA A 174 9.65 3.78 -2.45
C ALA A 174 10.00 3.79 -3.95
N TYR A 175 9.32 4.58 -4.73
CA TYR A 175 9.67 4.80 -6.13
C TYR A 175 10.87 5.75 -6.18
N GLN A 176 11.92 5.37 -6.88
CA GLN A 176 13.02 6.28 -7.23
C GLN A 176 12.96 6.54 -8.72
N ASP A 177 12.92 7.84 -9.10
CA ASP A 177 13.17 8.31 -10.47
C ASP A 177 14.58 7.94 -10.94
#